data_961622f1e9b77fd8dd4ff4bf087471cc
#
_entry.id   961622f1e9b77fd8dd4ff4bf087471cc
#
_cell.length_a   1.000
_cell.length_b   1.000
_cell.length_c   1.000
_cell.angle_alpha   90.00
_cell.angle_beta   90.00
_cell.angle_gamma   90.00
#
_symmetry.space_group_name_H-M   'P 1'
#
loop_
_entity.id
_entity.type
_entity.pdbx_description
1 polymer ?
#
loop_
_entity_poly.entity_id
_entity_poly.type
_entity_poly.pdbx_seq_one_letter_code
_entity_poly.pdbx_strand_id
1 'polypeptide(L)'
;HLAAAELYLQEAGEAKSPRREDLLLLAATSLIRAGDTARAIEVLDRLKEPELTEGQRQHYAVNRAQLAINDRHPGRALELLAVVPASGPHVIDYRQLRAEALDMQGNHFAAARERVALDPLLSGAPEAQLKNQSGIWQSLNALSDTELQQLRTAPPPDTLSGWMELVELTRLYLQQPDALAEVVPHWQMRYIGHPASGPFIEQLLGNMRAAGQPPGQVAVLLPLSGRLAGPSAAIRDGMLAAYYDTPDHLRQSILRVYDTGDTADTVNAGDTGSDALTVTGIYNQAVQDGAQVVIGPLRKEAVQSLLQQPELPVPVLALNHIDVQEQFRPELYQFGLAPEDEAREVAHRAWQEGHTRAIVLTPEGDWGDRVTTAFIDQWLQLGGYILEQQRYNPAEADHGPAISALLNLDSSKQRKTRLVRLLGQGLEFEPRRRQDVDFIFLLARPEQARLIRPQLRFYRASSVPVLSTSHVFSGRIDTGRDIDMNGLEFCDMPWMLASDSSWQHLKQAIDTRWPAQGARYARLYALGIDAWRITPYLGQMADGMFGNYHGVTGTLHMDSGQQVHRALQWARFSQGTPVP
;
A
#
# COMPACT_ATOMS: atom_id res chain seq x y z
N HIS A 1 4.11 29.69 12.83
CA HIS A 1 5.32 29.41 12.02
C HIS A 1 5.57 30.49 10.96
N LEU A 2 4.56 30.96 10.19
CA LEU A 2 4.74 32.04 9.19
C LEU A 2 5.31 33.31 9.81
N ALA A 3 4.75 33.80 10.93
CA ALA A 3 5.26 34.99 11.59
C ALA A 3 6.73 34.85 12.05
N ALA A 4 7.12 33.65 12.51
CA ALA A 4 8.51 33.37 12.84
C ALA A 4 9.43 33.40 11.62
N ALA A 5 8.96 32.87 10.49
CA ALA A 5 9.70 32.90 9.23
C ALA A 5 9.97 34.33 8.76
N GLU A 6 8.96 35.21 8.79
CA GLU A 6 9.10 36.63 8.41
C GLU A 6 10.11 37.36 9.31
N LEU A 7 10.07 37.11 10.63
CA LEU A 7 11.04 37.69 11.56
C LEU A 7 12.46 37.25 11.24
N TYR A 8 12.70 35.95 11.02
CA TYR A 8 14.01 35.44 10.65
C TYR A 8 14.50 35.99 9.29
N LEU A 9 13.63 36.16 8.30
CA LEU A 9 13.98 36.75 7.01
C LEU A 9 14.34 38.24 7.14
N GLN A 10 13.63 38.99 7.98
CA GLN A 10 13.92 40.38 8.26
C GLN A 10 15.30 40.52 8.94
N GLU A 11 15.55 39.74 10.00
CA GLU A 11 16.85 39.77 10.71
C GLU A 11 18.00 39.31 9.79
N ALA A 12 17.75 38.33 8.90
CA ALA A 12 18.76 37.85 7.95
C ALA A 12 19.18 38.95 6.96
N GLY A 13 18.29 39.90 6.63
CA GLY A 13 18.58 41.05 5.78
C GLY A 13 19.62 42.00 6.37
N GLU A 14 19.71 42.09 7.69
CA GLU A 14 20.63 42.97 8.43
C GLU A 14 21.90 42.24 8.94
N ALA A 15 21.84 40.90 9.00
CA ALA A 15 22.90 40.08 9.55
C ALA A 15 24.03 39.80 8.54
N LYS A 16 25.24 39.59 9.07
CA LYS A 16 26.41 39.14 8.29
C LYS A 16 26.62 37.64 8.49
N SER A 17 27.35 37.01 7.54
CA SER A 17 27.80 35.63 7.67
C SER A 17 28.66 35.45 8.96
N PRO A 18 28.54 34.31 9.68
CA PRO A 18 27.69 33.13 9.42
C PRO A 18 26.25 33.23 9.98
N ARG A 19 25.94 34.25 10.76
CA ARG A 19 24.60 34.41 11.40
C ARG A 19 23.46 34.58 10.37
N ARG A 20 23.77 35.17 9.23
CA ARG A 20 22.78 35.33 8.14
C ARG A 20 22.31 33.99 7.63
N GLU A 21 23.21 33.06 7.41
CA GLU A 21 22.93 31.70 6.91
C GLU A 21 22.13 30.92 7.95
N ASP A 22 22.44 31.04 9.25
CA ASP A 22 21.67 30.43 10.35
C ASP A 22 20.22 30.93 10.36
N LEU A 23 20.00 32.23 10.19
CA LEU A 23 18.66 32.84 10.15
C LEU A 23 17.88 32.39 8.92
N LEU A 24 18.51 32.27 7.74
CA LEU A 24 17.88 31.75 6.54
C LEU A 24 17.47 30.28 6.70
N LEU A 25 18.29 29.45 7.34
CA LEU A 25 17.97 28.06 7.63
C LEU A 25 16.79 27.93 8.59
N LEU A 26 16.72 28.78 9.65
CA LEU A 26 15.60 28.84 10.58
C LEU A 26 14.31 29.35 9.91
N ALA A 27 14.44 30.31 8.99
CA ALA A 27 13.31 30.77 8.18
C ALA A 27 12.77 29.64 7.30
N ALA A 28 13.65 28.91 6.61
CA ALA A 28 13.25 27.77 5.78
C ALA A 28 12.55 26.69 6.61
N THR A 29 13.09 26.32 7.78
CA THR A 29 12.44 25.37 8.72
C THR A 29 11.04 25.84 9.11
N SER A 30 10.88 27.14 9.38
CA SER A 30 9.61 27.72 9.80
C SER A 30 8.58 27.73 8.64
N LEU A 31 9.02 28.00 7.40
CA LEU A 31 8.20 27.94 6.19
C LEU A 31 7.75 26.49 5.89
N ILE A 32 8.65 25.53 5.99
CA ILE A 32 8.33 24.09 5.82
C ILE A 32 7.25 23.67 6.82
N ARG A 33 7.42 24.03 8.11
CA ARG A 33 6.42 23.73 9.15
C ARG A 33 5.09 24.46 8.97
N ALA A 34 5.09 25.55 8.22
CA ALA A 34 3.88 26.28 7.83
C ALA A 34 3.21 25.76 6.56
N GLY A 35 3.83 24.79 5.87
CA GLY A 35 3.35 24.25 4.58
C GLY A 35 3.71 25.11 3.36
N ASP A 36 4.47 26.20 3.53
CA ASP A 36 4.92 27.07 2.42
C ASP A 36 6.22 26.55 1.81
N THR A 37 6.10 25.43 1.12
CA THR A 37 7.24 24.71 0.53
C THR A 37 7.92 25.52 -0.57
N ALA A 38 7.14 26.27 -1.36
CA ALA A 38 7.68 27.09 -2.46
C ALA A 38 8.65 28.16 -1.94
N ARG A 39 8.23 28.94 -0.94
CA ARG A 39 9.10 29.96 -0.33
C ARG A 39 10.28 29.34 0.43
N ALA A 40 10.08 28.18 1.04
CA ALA A 40 11.19 27.46 1.71
C ALA A 40 12.30 27.10 0.69
N ILE A 41 11.93 26.59 -0.48
CA ILE A 41 12.87 26.29 -1.57
C ILE A 41 13.61 27.55 -2.00
N GLU A 42 12.89 28.65 -2.25
CA GLU A 42 13.51 29.92 -2.64
C GLU A 42 14.54 30.42 -1.61
N VAL A 43 14.24 30.28 -0.32
CA VAL A 43 15.16 30.68 0.76
C VAL A 43 16.39 29.78 0.78
N LEU A 44 16.22 28.46 0.64
CA LEU A 44 17.33 27.49 0.61
C LEU A 44 18.21 27.66 -0.65
N ASP A 45 17.63 28.02 -1.78
CA ASP A 45 18.38 28.26 -3.03
C ASP A 45 19.28 29.51 -3.00
N ARG A 46 19.06 30.43 -2.03
CA ARG A 46 19.95 31.58 -1.77
C ARG A 46 21.23 31.17 -1.05
N LEU A 47 21.25 29.97 -0.47
CA LEU A 47 22.41 29.45 0.26
C LEU A 47 23.34 28.68 -0.69
N LYS A 48 24.63 28.95 -0.56
CA LYS A 48 25.65 28.21 -1.32
C LYS A 48 26.29 27.18 -0.41
N GLU A 49 25.96 25.92 -0.62
CA GLU A 49 26.38 24.80 0.22
C GLU A 49 27.90 24.78 0.53
N PRO A 50 28.83 25.07 -0.41
CA PRO A 50 30.27 25.10 -0.12
C PRO A 50 30.69 26.20 0.87
N GLU A 51 29.89 27.25 1.02
CA GLU A 51 30.18 28.40 1.90
C GLU A 51 29.64 28.17 3.32
N LEU A 52 28.82 27.11 3.55
CA LEU A 52 28.21 26.79 4.82
C LEU A 52 29.21 26.11 5.77
N THR A 53 29.09 26.43 7.05
CA THR A 53 29.75 25.67 8.12
C THR A 53 29.19 24.24 8.21
N GLU A 54 29.90 23.35 8.92
CA GLU A 54 29.46 21.96 9.09
C GLU A 54 28.05 21.85 9.69
N GLY A 55 27.76 22.60 10.77
CA GLY A 55 26.44 22.63 11.38
C GLY A 55 25.36 23.18 10.45
N GLN A 56 25.68 24.21 9.66
CA GLN A 56 24.78 24.78 8.67
C GLN A 56 24.49 23.80 7.52
N ARG A 57 25.49 23.05 7.04
CA ARG A 57 25.29 21.98 6.04
C ARG A 57 24.36 20.89 6.55
N GLN A 58 24.51 20.48 7.80
CA GLN A 58 23.60 19.50 8.43
C GLN A 58 22.17 20.04 8.51
N HIS A 59 21.97 21.28 8.94
CA HIS A 59 20.66 21.92 8.99
C HIS A 59 20.03 22.09 7.60
N TYR A 60 20.85 22.49 6.61
CA TYR A 60 20.46 22.57 5.21
C TYR A 60 19.99 21.21 4.68
N ALA A 61 20.76 20.14 4.94
CA ALA A 61 20.43 18.78 4.53
C ALA A 61 19.11 18.30 5.16
N VAL A 62 18.86 18.58 6.45
CA VAL A 62 17.60 18.28 7.15
C VAL A 62 16.42 18.98 6.48
N ASN A 63 16.52 20.31 6.20
CA ASN A 63 15.44 21.04 5.53
C ASN A 63 15.17 20.50 4.12
N ARG A 64 16.21 20.20 3.34
CA ARG A 64 16.08 19.60 2.00
C ARG A 64 15.48 18.18 2.06
N ALA A 65 15.85 17.39 3.05
CA ALA A 65 15.28 16.05 3.26
C ALA A 65 13.80 16.11 3.60
N GLN A 66 13.38 17.06 4.45
CA GLN A 66 11.96 17.27 4.75
C GLN A 66 11.16 17.64 3.50
N LEU A 67 11.71 18.52 2.65
CA LEU A 67 11.07 18.86 1.36
C LEU A 67 10.95 17.63 0.45
N ALA A 68 12.00 16.81 0.37
CA ALA A 68 11.98 15.59 -0.42
C ALA A 68 10.93 14.58 0.08
N ILE A 69 10.71 14.49 1.40
CA ILE A 69 9.64 13.68 1.99
C ILE A 69 8.27 14.24 1.63
N ASN A 70 8.08 15.57 1.73
CA ASN A 70 6.82 16.22 1.36
C ASN A 70 6.47 15.97 -0.12
N ASP A 71 7.49 15.94 -0.98
CA ASP A 71 7.37 15.66 -2.42
C ASP A 71 7.34 14.14 -2.75
N ARG A 72 7.26 13.29 -1.74
CA ARG A 72 7.23 11.82 -1.89
C ARG A 72 8.46 11.22 -2.59
N HIS A 73 9.65 11.77 -2.35
CA HIS A 73 10.94 11.29 -2.85
C HIS A 73 11.82 10.72 -1.72
N PRO A 74 11.47 9.55 -1.10
CA PRO A 74 12.16 9.03 0.08
C PRO A 74 13.63 8.67 -0.20
N GLY A 75 13.97 8.17 -1.38
CA GLY A 75 15.35 7.89 -1.76
C GLY A 75 16.24 9.14 -1.69
N ARG A 76 15.73 10.26 -2.22
CA ARG A 76 16.44 11.54 -2.15
C ARG A 76 16.59 12.06 -0.73
N ALA A 77 15.57 11.87 0.11
CA ALA A 77 15.66 12.25 1.52
C ALA A 77 16.76 11.48 2.24
N LEU A 78 16.87 10.17 2.04
CA LEU A 78 17.93 9.33 2.63
C LEU A 78 19.34 9.73 2.16
N GLU A 79 19.51 10.06 0.88
CA GLU A 79 20.78 10.57 0.35
C GLU A 79 21.19 11.88 1.04
N LEU A 80 20.25 12.82 1.19
CA LEU A 80 20.49 14.10 1.85
C LEU A 80 20.83 13.93 3.32
N LEU A 81 20.18 12.99 4.01
CA LEU A 81 20.45 12.69 5.41
C LEU A 81 21.78 11.95 5.64
N ALA A 82 22.41 11.39 4.64
CA ALA A 82 23.68 10.65 4.78
C ALA A 82 24.82 11.49 5.33
N VAL A 83 24.79 12.82 5.16
CA VAL A 83 25.80 13.76 5.70
C VAL A 83 25.47 14.25 7.11
N VAL A 84 24.30 13.91 7.65
CA VAL A 84 23.87 14.31 9.01
C VAL A 84 24.27 13.22 9.98
N PRO A 85 25.07 13.51 11.01
CA PRO A 85 25.47 12.49 11.99
C PRO A 85 24.27 12.04 12.83
N ALA A 86 24.26 10.76 13.19
CA ALA A 86 23.25 10.16 14.07
C ALA A 86 23.33 10.64 15.54
N SER A 87 24.14 11.65 15.79
CA SER A 87 24.33 12.34 17.10
C SER A 87 24.53 13.83 16.84
N GLY A 88 24.20 14.68 17.82
CA GLY A 88 24.38 16.14 17.72
C GLY A 88 23.05 16.91 17.68
N PRO A 89 23.07 18.20 17.33
CA PRO A 89 21.92 19.10 17.48
C PRO A 89 20.71 18.74 16.62
N HIS A 90 20.91 18.04 15.50
CA HIS A 90 19.86 17.67 14.56
C HIS A 90 19.44 16.19 14.65
N VAL A 91 19.86 15.47 15.70
CA VAL A 91 19.61 14.02 15.84
C VAL A 91 18.12 13.66 15.86
N ILE A 92 17.28 14.50 16.44
CA ILE A 92 15.82 14.28 16.50
C ILE A 92 15.24 14.36 15.09
N ASP A 93 15.46 15.47 14.38
CA ASP A 93 14.97 15.65 13.00
C ASP A 93 15.56 14.59 12.07
N TYR A 94 16.85 14.28 12.19
CA TYR A 94 17.52 13.23 11.43
C TYR A 94 16.80 11.88 11.58
N ARG A 95 16.59 11.42 12.83
CA ARG A 95 15.96 10.11 13.07
C ARG A 95 14.50 10.08 12.62
N GLN A 96 13.78 11.17 12.87
CA GLN A 96 12.38 11.28 12.44
C GLN A 96 12.26 11.19 10.93
N LEU A 97 12.99 12.03 10.17
CA LEU A 97 12.93 12.06 8.72
C LEU A 97 13.44 10.75 8.10
N ARG A 98 14.48 10.17 8.69
CA ARG A 98 15.01 8.88 8.24
C ARG A 98 13.98 7.76 8.42
N ALA A 99 13.28 7.73 9.56
CA ALA A 99 12.23 6.76 9.79
C ALA A 99 11.06 6.95 8.81
N GLU A 100 10.62 8.18 8.57
CA GLU A 100 9.57 8.49 7.59
C GLU A 100 9.97 8.05 6.17
N ALA A 101 11.19 8.37 5.74
CA ALA A 101 11.68 7.96 4.42
C ALA A 101 11.78 6.43 4.27
N LEU A 102 12.21 5.71 5.32
CA LEU A 102 12.29 4.26 5.34
C LEU A 102 10.89 3.61 5.28
N ASP A 103 9.91 4.16 6.02
CA ASP A 103 8.52 3.68 5.95
C ASP A 103 7.93 3.89 4.54
N MET A 104 8.18 5.04 3.92
CA MET A 104 7.75 5.32 2.55
C MET A 104 8.38 4.37 1.51
N GLN A 105 9.56 3.80 1.80
CA GLN A 105 10.20 2.77 0.97
C GLN A 105 9.75 1.35 1.31
N GLY A 106 8.84 1.16 2.29
CA GLY A 106 8.43 -0.16 2.76
C GLY A 106 9.46 -0.85 3.67
N ASN A 107 10.53 -0.16 4.07
CA ASN A 107 11.51 -0.71 5.00
C ASN A 107 11.10 -0.46 6.46
N HIS A 108 9.97 -1.03 6.83
CA HIS A 108 9.29 -0.77 8.09
C HIS A 108 10.10 -1.18 9.32
N PHE A 109 10.87 -2.29 9.22
CA PHE A 109 11.73 -2.70 10.33
C PHE A 109 12.84 -1.69 10.62
N ALA A 110 13.49 -1.17 9.59
CA ALA A 110 14.51 -0.13 9.76
C ALA A 110 13.91 1.18 10.28
N ALA A 111 12.71 1.55 9.83
CA ALA A 111 11.96 2.71 10.34
C ALA A 111 11.65 2.56 11.84
N ALA A 112 11.15 1.40 12.27
CA ALA A 112 10.89 1.11 13.67
C ALA A 112 12.16 1.23 14.53
N ARG A 113 13.31 0.73 14.04
CA ARG A 113 14.61 0.88 14.75
C ARG A 113 15.02 2.32 14.93
N GLU A 114 14.86 3.17 13.91
CA GLU A 114 15.15 4.61 14.05
C GLU A 114 14.22 5.27 15.08
N ARG A 115 12.93 4.93 15.08
CA ARG A 115 11.95 5.45 16.04
C ARG A 115 12.19 4.97 17.47
N VAL A 116 12.60 3.71 17.66
CA VAL A 116 13.00 3.18 18.98
C VAL A 116 14.22 3.93 19.51
N ALA A 117 15.20 4.25 18.66
CA ALA A 117 16.35 5.05 19.04
C ALA A 117 16.02 6.55 19.25
N LEU A 118 14.95 7.04 18.66
CA LEU A 118 14.43 8.40 18.84
C LEU A 118 13.67 8.55 20.18
N ASP A 119 12.95 7.53 20.62
CA ASP A 119 12.03 7.60 21.76
C ASP A 119 12.62 8.20 23.05
N PRO A 120 13.80 7.76 23.54
CA PRO A 120 14.41 8.34 24.74
C PRO A 120 14.80 9.81 24.57
N LEU A 121 15.06 10.29 23.34
CA LEU A 121 15.39 11.68 23.06
C LEU A 121 14.18 12.61 23.19
N LEU A 122 12.97 12.05 23.14
CA LEU A 122 11.70 12.76 23.26
C LEU A 122 11.12 12.76 24.69
N SER A 123 11.84 12.25 25.70
CA SER A 123 11.36 12.11 27.08
C SER A 123 10.90 13.45 27.73
N GLY A 124 11.36 14.59 27.22
CA GLY A 124 10.93 15.92 27.64
C GLY A 124 9.69 16.47 26.92
N ALA A 125 9.13 15.74 25.95
CA ALA A 125 8.00 16.15 25.12
C ALA A 125 6.98 14.99 24.97
N PRO A 126 6.11 14.77 25.98
CA PRO A 126 5.25 13.58 26.05
C PRO A 126 4.36 13.35 24.82
N GLU A 127 3.82 14.41 24.23
CA GLU A 127 2.97 14.31 23.02
C GLU A 127 3.81 13.83 21.81
N ALA A 128 5.00 14.40 21.62
CA ALA A 128 5.90 13.99 20.54
C ALA A 128 6.39 12.55 20.76
N GLN A 129 6.65 12.16 22.00
CA GLN A 129 7.03 10.81 22.38
C GLN A 129 5.90 9.81 22.06
N LEU A 130 4.67 10.10 22.45
CA LEU A 130 3.51 9.25 22.18
C LEU A 130 3.27 9.13 20.67
N LYS A 131 3.42 10.21 19.92
CA LYS A 131 3.35 10.18 18.44
C LYS A 131 4.46 9.29 17.86
N ASN A 132 5.68 9.36 18.38
CA ASN A 132 6.78 8.49 17.95
C ASN A 132 6.51 7.02 18.28
N GLN A 133 5.95 6.72 19.45
CA GLN A 133 5.54 5.38 19.87
C GLN A 133 4.44 4.82 18.95
N SER A 134 3.48 5.65 18.56
CA SER A 134 2.49 5.29 17.53
C SER A 134 3.15 4.97 16.19
N GLY A 135 4.18 5.72 15.81
CA GLY A 135 4.99 5.42 14.62
C GLY A 135 5.77 4.11 14.71
N ILE A 136 6.36 3.78 15.89
CA ILE A 136 6.99 2.45 16.11
C ILE A 136 5.97 1.35 15.88
N TRP A 137 4.80 1.51 16.51
CA TRP A 137 3.68 0.58 16.40
C TRP A 137 3.25 0.37 14.95
N GLN A 138 3.00 1.44 14.20
CA GLN A 138 2.59 1.39 12.80
C GLN A 138 3.63 0.69 11.92
N SER A 139 4.91 1.05 12.05
CA SER A 139 5.98 0.43 11.28
C SER A 139 6.09 -1.08 11.57
N LEU A 140 6.04 -1.51 12.83
CA LEU A 140 6.11 -2.94 13.18
C LEU A 140 4.82 -3.69 12.80
N ASN A 141 3.68 -3.02 12.88
CA ASN A 141 2.41 -3.62 12.48
C ASN A 141 2.25 -3.73 10.94
N ALA A 142 3.12 -3.10 10.16
CA ALA A 142 3.23 -3.32 8.72
C ALA A 142 3.92 -4.65 8.35
N LEU A 143 4.69 -5.24 9.28
CA LEU A 143 5.40 -6.49 9.06
C LEU A 143 4.46 -7.70 9.17
N SER A 144 4.70 -8.75 8.40
CA SER A 144 4.03 -10.05 8.56
C SER A 144 4.45 -10.75 9.86
N ASP A 145 3.67 -11.73 10.31
CA ASP A 145 4.02 -12.53 11.49
C ASP A 145 5.34 -13.29 11.30
N THR A 146 5.59 -13.76 10.08
CA THR A 146 6.86 -14.43 9.73
C THR A 146 8.05 -13.47 9.85
N GLU A 147 7.91 -12.24 9.36
CA GLU A 147 8.96 -11.22 9.46
C GLU A 147 9.19 -10.82 10.93
N LEU A 148 8.13 -10.61 11.71
CA LEU A 148 8.25 -10.32 13.15
C LEU A 148 9.04 -11.40 13.87
N GLN A 149 8.76 -12.68 13.60
CA GLN A 149 9.49 -13.81 14.20
C GLN A 149 10.95 -13.90 13.75
N GLN A 150 11.21 -13.72 12.45
CA GLN A 150 12.57 -13.83 11.89
C GLN A 150 13.47 -12.65 12.30
N LEU A 151 12.90 -11.45 12.41
CA LEU A 151 13.64 -10.23 12.74
C LEU A 151 13.82 -10.02 14.24
N ARG A 152 13.15 -10.80 15.08
CA ARG A 152 13.35 -10.79 16.53
C ARG A 152 14.65 -11.47 16.88
N THR A 153 15.67 -10.69 17.20
CA THR A 153 17.04 -11.18 17.40
C THR A 153 17.49 -11.21 18.85
N ALA A 154 16.80 -10.52 19.76
CA ALA A 154 17.19 -10.40 21.15
C ALA A 154 16.08 -10.86 22.13
N PRO A 155 16.46 -11.56 23.23
CA PRO A 155 15.49 -11.93 24.27
C PRO A 155 15.07 -10.71 25.11
N PRO A 156 13.99 -10.82 25.93
CA PRO A 156 13.67 -9.81 26.93
C PRO A 156 14.87 -9.49 27.82
N PRO A 157 15.09 -8.24 28.23
CA PRO A 157 14.17 -7.07 28.11
C PRO A 157 14.43 -6.15 26.90
N ASP A 158 14.90 -6.66 25.77
CA ASP A 158 15.17 -5.84 24.58
C ASP A 158 13.94 -5.03 24.13
N THR A 159 14.12 -3.71 23.97
CA THR A 159 13.02 -2.78 23.69
C THR A 159 12.35 -3.05 22.34
N LEU A 160 13.13 -3.30 21.29
CA LEU A 160 12.55 -3.57 19.96
C LEU A 160 11.76 -4.87 19.93
N SER A 161 12.32 -5.93 20.54
CA SER A 161 11.63 -7.22 20.70
C SER A 161 10.36 -7.11 21.54
N GLY A 162 10.36 -6.21 22.55
CA GLY A 162 9.17 -5.91 23.35
C GLY A 162 8.05 -5.30 22.53
N TRP A 163 8.37 -4.34 21.65
CA TRP A 163 7.41 -3.78 20.71
C TRP A 163 6.87 -4.84 19.73
N MET A 164 7.75 -5.68 19.17
CA MET A 164 7.35 -6.74 18.24
C MET A 164 6.40 -7.74 18.90
N GLU A 165 6.70 -8.16 20.13
CA GLU A 165 5.83 -9.07 20.86
C GLU A 165 4.49 -8.42 21.23
N LEU A 166 4.48 -7.12 21.56
CA LEU A 166 3.22 -6.41 21.81
C LEU A 166 2.32 -6.38 20.57
N VAL A 167 2.91 -6.19 19.38
CA VAL A 167 2.18 -6.28 18.11
C VAL A 167 1.57 -7.68 17.92
N GLU A 168 2.36 -8.75 18.12
CA GLU A 168 1.86 -10.12 17.99
C GLU A 168 0.72 -10.42 18.97
N LEU A 169 0.86 -10.02 20.24
CA LEU A 169 -0.19 -10.17 21.25
C LEU A 169 -1.47 -9.43 20.86
N THR A 170 -1.34 -8.20 20.36
CA THR A 170 -2.49 -7.41 19.94
C THR A 170 -3.23 -8.06 18.77
N ARG A 171 -2.51 -8.62 17.80
CA ARG A 171 -3.11 -9.38 16.69
C ARG A 171 -3.83 -10.62 17.16
N LEU A 172 -3.20 -11.38 18.07
CA LEU A 172 -3.78 -12.62 18.62
C LEU A 172 -5.09 -12.36 19.35
N TYR A 173 -5.17 -11.25 20.09
CA TYR A 173 -6.32 -10.88 20.90
C TYR A 173 -7.18 -9.76 20.29
N LEU A 174 -7.08 -9.51 18.99
CA LEU A 174 -7.75 -8.39 18.31
C LEU A 174 -9.27 -8.33 18.59
N GLN A 175 -9.93 -9.49 18.60
CA GLN A 175 -11.36 -9.61 18.88
C GLN A 175 -11.68 -9.81 20.37
N GLN A 176 -10.68 -9.79 21.24
CA GLN A 176 -10.80 -10.08 22.68
C GLN A 176 -9.98 -9.06 23.49
N PRO A 177 -10.36 -7.77 23.49
CA PRO A 177 -9.57 -6.72 24.13
C PRO A 177 -9.43 -6.91 25.65
N ASP A 178 -10.40 -7.54 26.30
CA ASP A 178 -10.31 -7.83 27.72
C ASP A 178 -9.31 -8.96 28.02
N ALA A 179 -9.23 -9.98 27.17
CA ALA A 179 -8.20 -11.01 27.28
C ALA A 179 -6.79 -10.44 27.03
N LEU A 180 -6.64 -9.49 26.07
CA LEU A 180 -5.39 -8.77 25.92
C LEU A 180 -5.00 -8.01 27.21
N ALA A 181 -5.96 -7.32 27.83
CA ALA A 181 -5.70 -6.59 29.09
C ALA A 181 -5.24 -7.51 30.24
N GLU A 182 -5.64 -8.79 30.24
CA GLU A 182 -5.16 -9.79 31.20
C GLU A 182 -3.73 -10.27 30.91
N VAL A 183 -3.32 -10.30 29.63
CA VAL A 183 -1.98 -10.76 29.21
C VAL A 183 -0.93 -9.66 29.27
N VAL A 184 -1.31 -8.40 29.07
CA VAL A 184 -0.40 -7.25 29.09
C VAL A 184 0.47 -7.17 30.37
N PRO A 185 -0.03 -7.41 31.61
CA PRO A 185 0.82 -7.40 32.79
C PRO A 185 1.95 -8.44 32.75
N HIS A 186 1.73 -9.61 32.15
CA HIS A 186 2.79 -10.62 31.98
C HIS A 186 3.87 -10.16 30.99
N TRP A 187 3.45 -9.48 29.91
CA TRP A 187 4.38 -8.87 28.97
C TRP A 187 5.19 -7.75 29.67
N GLN A 188 4.56 -6.89 30.47
CA GLN A 188 5.25 -5.82 31.24
C GLN A 188 6.29 -6.39 32.22
N MET A 189 6.01 -7.54 32.86
CA MET A 189 6.97 -8.21 33.73
C MET A 189 8.20 -8.76 32.98
N ARG A 190 8.03 -9.17 31.73
CA ARG A 190 9.13 -9.63 30.88
C ARG A 190 9.98 -8.49 30.31
N TYR A 191 9.34 -7.34 30.04
CA TYR A 191 9.95 -6.15 29.47
C TYR A 191 9.90 -4.99 30.46
N ILE A 192 10.55 -5.16 31.61
CA ILE A 192 10.56 -4.17 32.70
C ILE A 192 11.10 -2.83 32.20
N GLY A 193 10.34 -1.75 32.42
CA GLY A 193 10.73 -0.40 32.00
C GLY A 193 10.55 -0.12 30.51
N HIS A 194 9.82 -0.97 29.79
CA HIS A 194 9.55 -0.76 28.37
C HIS A 194 8.76 0.55 28.12
N PRO A 195 9.14 1.37 27.12
CA PRO A 195 8.50 2.67 26.85
C PRO A 195 6.99 2.61 26.62
N ALA A 196 6.50 1.51 26.03
CA ALA A 196 5.06 1.31 25.82
C ALA A 196 4.25 1.08 27.09
N SER A 197 4.88 0.77 28.24
CA SER A 197 4.19 0.38 29.49
C SER A 197 3.41 1.52 30.17
N GLY A 198 3.37 2.69 29.59
CA GLY A 198 2.65 3.87 30.10
C GLY A 198 1.43 4.24 29.25
N PRO A 199 1.28 5.53 28.90
CA PRO A 199 0.11 6.06 28.21
C PRO A 199 -0.21 5.35 26.88
N PHE A 200 0.81 4.82 26.19
CA PHE A 200 0.62 4.13 24.92
C PHE A 200 -0.26 2.87 25.09
N ILE A 201 0.05 1.98 26.04
CA ILE A 201 -0.76 0.78 26.29
C ILE A 201 -2.18 1.12 26.73
N GLU A 202 -2.35 2.14 27.60
CA GLU A 202 -3.67 2.59 28.03
C GLU A 202 -4.51 3.05 26.84
N GLN A 203 -3.92 3.82 25.95
CA GLN A 203 -4.56 4.29 24.72
C GLN A 203 -4.85 3.12 23.76
N LEU A 204 -3.91 2.19 23.57
CA LEU A 204 -4.09 1.00 22.74
C LEU A 204 -5.26 0.15 23.22
N LEU A 205 -5.31 -0.19 24.51
CA LEU A 205 -6.41 -0.98 25.09
C LEU A 205 -7.75 -0.23 25.06
N GLY A 206 -7.73 1.09 25.28
CA GLY A 206 -8.91 1.94 25.15
C GLY A 206 -9.47 1.93 23.72
N ASN A 207 -8.61 2.10 22.74
CA ASN A 207 -8.98 2.07 21.32
C ASN A 207 -9.50 0.69 20.90
N MET A 208 -8.87 -0.39 21.34
CA MET A 208 -9.34 -1.75 21.03
C MET A 208 -10.71 -2.06 21.62
N ARG A 209 -11.00 -1.60 22.86
CA ARG A 209 -12.33 -1.75 23.45
C ARG A 209 -13.38 -0.91 22.72
N ALA A 210 -13.03 0.31 22.31
CA ALA A 210 -13.92 1.16 21.53
C ALA A 210 -14.18 0.61 20.13
N ALA A 211 -13.15 0.06 19.48
CA ALA A 211 -13.23 -0.54 18.14
C ALA A 211 -14.06 -1.82 18.09
N GLY A 212 -14.06 -2.61 19.15
CA GLY A 212 -14.70 -3.93 19.16
C GLY A 212 -16.23 -3.91 19.21
N GLN A 213 -16.89 -2.74 19.26
CA GLN A 213 -18.34 -2.68 19.25
C GLN A 213 -18.89 -2.71 17.82
N PRO A 214 -19.53 -3.83 17.40
CA PRO A 214 -20.12 -3.89 16.07
C PRO A 214 -21.28 -2.88 15.95
N PRO A 215 -21.44 -2.21 14.77
CA PRO A 215 -22.57 -1.33 14.55
C PRO A 215 -23.88 -2.11 14.68
N GLY A 216 -24.91 -1.51 15.28
CA GLY A 216 -26.20 -2.17 15.49
C GLY A 216 -26.91 -2.51 14.18
N GLN A 217 -26.77 -1.69 13.15
CA GLN A 217 -27.28 -1.97 11.80
C GLN A 217 -26.29 -1.56 10.71
N VAL A 218 -26.02 -2.50 9.81
CA VAL A 218 -25.16 -2.32 8.62
C VAL A 218 -26.03 -2.41 7.37
N ALA A 219 -25.99 -1.39 6.52
CA ALA A 219 -26.62 -1.43 5.20
C ALA A 219 -25.59 -1.80 4.13
N VAL A 220 -25.95 -2.70 3.22
CA VAL A 220 -25.12 -3.14 2.10
C VAL A 220 -25.75 -2.68 0.79
N LEU A 221 -25.09 -1.78 0.08
CA LEU A 221 -25.55 -1.19 -1.18
C LEU A 221 -24.78 -1.81 -2.35
N LEU A 222 -25.39 -2.73 -3.08
CA LEU A 222 -24.76 -3.46 -4.19
C LEU A 222 -25.67 -3.57 -5.41
N PRO A 223 -25.15 -3.53 -6.64
CA PRO A 223 -25.91 -3.80 -7.86
C PRO A 223 -26.18 -5.31 -8.00
N LEU A 224 -27.25 -5.79 -7.38
CA LEU A 224 -27.63 -7.20 -7.38
C LEU A 224 -28.45 -7.63 -8.60
N SER A 225 -28.84 -6.67 -9.45
CA SER A 225 -29.45 -6.86 -10.75
C SER A 225 -28.53 -6.38 -11.88
N GLY A 226 -28.80 -6.81 -13.12
CA GLY A 226 -28.02 -6.40 -14.31
C GLY A 226 -26.64 -7.08 -14.45
N ARG A 227 -25.71 -6.44 -15.13
CA ARG A 227 -24.40 -7.03 -15.51
C ARG A 227 -23.49 -7.36 -14.32
N LEU A 228 -23.62 -6.63 -13.23
CA LEU A 228 -22.81 -6.82 -12.03
C LEU A 228 -23.45 -7.75 -11.00
N ALA A 229 -24.63 -8.34 -11.27
CA ALA A 229 -25.35 -9.19 -10.33
C ALA A 229 -24.49 -10.36 -9.79
N GLY A 230 -23.76 -11.06 -10.64
CA GLY A 230 -22.89 -12.16 -10.23
C GLY A 230 -21.72 -11.74 -9.33
N PRO A 231 -20.90 -10.77 -9.74
CA PRO A 231 -19.85 -10.18 -8.90
C PRO A 231 -20.39 -9.65 -7.56
N SER A 232 -21.47 -8.91 -7.58
CA SER A 232 -22.09 -8.32 -6.38
C SER A 232 -22.65 -9.37 -5.42
N ALA A 233 -23.26 -10.43 -5.97
CA ALA A 233 -23.71 -11.56 -5.16
C ALA A 233 -22.52 -12.24 -4.44
N ALA A 234 -21.36 -12.39 -5.11
CA ALA A 234 -20.17 -12.97 -4.49
C ALA A 234 -19.65 -12.10 -3.33
N ILE A 235 -19.64 -10.77 -3.49
CA ILE A 235 -19.26 -9.84 -2.42
C ILE A 235 -20.24 -9.96 -1.24
N ARG A 236 -21.55 -9.90 -1.51
CA ARG A 236 -22.60 -10.06 -0.49
C ARG A 236 -22.47 -11.39 0.24
N ASP A 237 -22.27 -12.47 -0.48
CA ASP A 237 -22.19 -13.82 0.08
C ASP A 237 -20.90 -13.99 0.91
N GLY A 238 -19.80 -13.30 0.53
CA GLY A 238 -18.59 -13.17 1.35
C GLY A 238 -18.85 -12.44 2.67
N MET A 239 -19.58 -11.33 2.63
CA MET A 239 -20.01 -10.61 3.85
C MET A 239 -20.89 -11.50 4.74
N LEU A 240 -21.86 -12.21 4.16
CA LEU A 240 -22.71 -13.14 4.89
C LEU A 240 -21.90 -14.29 5.50
N ALA A 241 -20.91 -14.82 4.78
CA ALA A 241 -20.05 -15.85 5.34
C ALA A 241 -19.30 -15.35 6.59
N ALA A 242 -18.72 -14.15 6.53
CA ALA A 242 -18.05 -13.53 7.68
C ALA A 242 -19.03 -13.19 8.82
N TYR A 243 -20.24 -12.72 8.49
CA TYR A 243 -21.30 -12.46 9.46
C TYR A 243 -21.68 -13.72 10.23
N TYR A 244 -21.90 -14.85 9.55
CA TYR A 244 -22.27 -16.11 10.19
C TYR A 244 -21.09 -16.84 10.84
N ASP A 245 -19.85 -16.52 10.46
CA ASP A 245 -18.65 -17.01 11.13
C ASP A 245 -18.46 -16.38 12.52
N THR A 246 -19.01 -15.19 12.74
CA THR A 246 -19.00 -14.53 14.05
C THR A 246 -19.87 -15.33 15.04
N PRO A 247 -19.36 -15.68 16.24
CA PRO A 247 -20.13 -16.37 17.27
C PRO A 247 -21.47 -15.68 17.59
N ASP A 248 -22.53 -16.44 17.84
CA ASP A 248 -23.89 -15.91 18.01
C ASP A 248 -24.01 -14.82 19.10
N HIS A 249 -23.26 -14.96 20.20
CA HIS A 249 -23.27 -13.98 21.29
C HIS A 249 -22.58 -12.65 20.92
N LEU A 250 -21.75 -12.62 19.89
CA LEU A 250 -21.10 -11.41 19.36
C LEU A 250 -21.82 -10.87 18.12
N ARG A 251 -22.73 -11.63 17.52
CA ARG A 251 -23.50 -11.25 16.34
C ARG A 251 -24.68 -10.35 16.71
N GLN A 252 -24.40 -9.10 17.01
CA GLN A 252 -25.40 -8.11 17.42
C GLN A 252 -25.89 -7.21 16.28
N SER A 253 -25.20 -7.19 15.16
CA SER A 253 -25.52 -6.34 14.00
C SER A 253 -26.70 -6.90 13.20
N ILE A 254 -27.58 -6.01 12.74
CA ILE A 254 -28.57 -6.31 11.70
C ILE A 254 -27.97 -5.96 10.36
N LEU A 255 -27.88 -6.93 9.44
CA LEU A 255 -27.42 -6.71 8.07
C LEU A 255 -28.62 -6.56 7.14
N ARG A 256 -28.75 -5.38 6.48
CA ARG A 256 -29.76 -5.12 5.45
C ARG A 256 -29.11 -4.90 4.10
N VAL A 257 -29.66 -5.54 3.07
CA VAL A 257 -29.12 -5.46 1.70
C VAL A 257 -30.09 -4.69 0.81
N TYR A 258 -29.55 -3.71 0.08
CA TYR A 258 -30.26 -2.86 -0.86
C TYR A 258 -29.68 -3.07 -2.27
N ASP A 259 -30.57 -3.35 -3.23
CA ASP A 259 -30.18 -3.47 -4.64
C ASP A 259 -30.09 -2.07 -5.27
N THR A 260 -28.89 -1.69 -5.70
CA THR A 260 -28.69 -0.41 -6.41
C THR A 260 -28.93 -0.53 -7.91
N GLY A 261 -29.19 -1.74 -8.42
CA GLY A 261 -29.43 -1.97 -9.85
C GLY A 261 -28.27 -1.61 -10.76
N ASP A 262 -28.53 -1.63 -12.06
CA ASP A 262 -27.59 -1.16 -13.11
C ASP A 262 -27.78 0.34 -13.41
N THR A 263 -28.52 1.07 -12.57
CA THR A 263 -28.76 2.48 -12.77
C THR A 263 -27.42 3.23 -12.76
N ALA A 264 -26.94 3.56 -13.97
CA ALA A 264 -26.03 4.66 -14.12
C ALA A 264 -26.80 5.87 -13.57
N ASP A 265 -26.26 6.56 -12.56
CA ASP A 265 -26.68 7.92 -12.27
C ASP A 265 -26.37 8.75 -13.53
N THR A 266 -27.27 8.70 -14.49
CA THR A 266 -27.18 9.55 -15.67
C THR A 266 -27.50 10.94 -15.19
N VAL A 267 -26.50 11.78 -15.20
CA VAL A 267 -26.59 13.26 -15.02
C VAL A 267 -27.58 13.92 -16.02
N ASN A 268 -28.33 13.12 -16.78
CA ASN A 268 -29.32 13.53 -17.79
C ASN A 268 -30.76 13.15 -17.44
N ALA A 269 -31.10 12.94 -16.16
CA ALA A 269 -32.51 12.83 -15.75
C ALA A 269 -33.15 14.23 -15.66
N GLY A 270 -33.26 14.87 -16.79
CA GLY A 270 -34.09 16.10 -16.99
C GLY A 270 -35.59 15.80 -17.07
N ASP A 271 -36.04 14.62 -16.64
CA ASP A 271 -37.48 14.38 -16.54
C ASP A 271 -37.74 13.06 -15.78
N THR A 272 -38.30 13.16 -14.63
CA THR A 272 -39.16 12.32 -13.78
C THR A 272 -38.68 12.31 -12.33
N GLY A 273 -39.52 12.87 -11.47
CA GLY A 273 -39.35 12.94 -10.02
C GLY A 273 -39.46 11.58 -9.30
N SER A 274 -38.39 10.80 -9.36
CA SER A 274 -38.23 9.66 -8.46
C SER A 274 -36.77 9.62 -7.93
N ASP A 275 -36.50 10.38 -6.87
CA ASP A 275 -35.29 10.27 -6.04
C ASP A 275 -35.07 8.84 -5.48
N ALA A 276 -36.07 7.99 -5.60
CA ALA A 276 -36.11 6.64 -5.01
C ALA A 276 -35.23 5.61 -5.73
N LEU A 277 -34.69 5.89 -6.92
CA LEU A 277 -33.90 4.93 -7.72
C LEU A 277 -32.42 5.30 -7.88
N THR A 278 -31.99 6.44 -7.35
CA THR A 278 -30.58 6.83 -7.35
C THR A 278 -29.83 6.18 -6.19
N VAL A 279 -28.53 5.99 -6.31
CA VAL A 279 -27.70 5.48 -5.20
C VAL A 279 -27.81 6.38 -3.97
N THR A 280 -27.89 7.68 -4.18
CA THR A 280 -28.14 8.67 -3.11
C THR A 280 -29.49 8.47 -2.42
N GLY A 281 -30.55 8.24 -3.20
CA GLY A 281 -31.87 7.95 -2.63
C GLY A 281 -31.89 6.67 -1.81
N ILE A 282 -31.20 5.61 -2.29
CA ILE A 282 -31.05 4.32 -1.57
C ILE A 282 -30.21 4.50 -0.30
N TYR A 283 -29.14 5.29 -0.35
CA TYR A 283 -28.35 5.65 0.83
C TYR A 283 -29.21 6.36 1.89
N ASN A 284 -29.96 7.38 1.50
CA ASN A 284 -30.85 8.12 2.38
C ASN A 284 -31.94 7.20 2.98
N GLN A 285 -32.46 6.25 2.20
CA GLN A 285 -33.41 5.26 2.69
C GLN A 285 -32.75 4.34 3.74
N ALA A 286 -31.52 3.88 3.49
CA ALA A 286 -30.78 3.06 4.44
C ALA A 286 -30.53 3.79 5.78
N VAL A 287 -30.21 5.11 5.70
CA VAL A 287 -30.04 5.96 6.88
C VAL A 287 -31.39 6.10 7.65
N GLN A 288 -32.50 6.34 6.96
CA GLN A 288 -33.83 6.40 7.57
C GLN A 288 -34.23 5.06 8.20
N ASP A 289 -33.85 3.95 7.61
CA ASP A 289 -34.08 2.60 8.14
C ASP A 289 -33.19 2.27 9.38
N GLY A 290 -32.31 3.20 9.78
CA GLY A 290 -31.49 3.10 10.99
C GLY A 290 -30.10 2.52 10.77
N ALA A 291 -29.55 2.56 9.55
CA ALA A 291 -28.17 2.18 9.29
C ALA A 291 -27.21 3.06 10.09
N GLN A 292 -26.23 2.45 10.72
CA GLN A 292 -25.13 3.12 11.43
C GLN A 292 -23.84 3.14 10.60
N VAL A 293 -23.76 2.25 9.61
CA VAL A 293 -22.67 2.20 8.63
C VAL A 293 -23.23 1.64 7.32
N VAL A 294 -22.67 2.09 6.19
CA VAL A 294 -23.01 1.62 4.86
C VAL A 294 -21.81 0.96 4.21
N ILE A 295 -21.94 -0.26 3.68
CA ILE A 295 -20.93 -0.94 2.86
C ILE A 295 -21.38 -0.91 1.40
N GLY A 296 -20.54 -0.41 0.52
CA GLY A 296 -20.87 -0.04 -0.85
C GLY A 296 -21.00 1.48 -0.99
N PRO A 297 -21.24 1.96 -2.19
CA PRO A 297 -21.50 1.24 -3.44
C PRO A 297 -20.25 0.63 -4.08
N LEU A 298 -20.48 -0.20 -5.11
CA LEU A 298 -19.40 -0.87 -5.84
C LEU A 298 -18.92 -0.07 -7.06
N ARG A 299 -19.79 0.69 -7.70
CA ARG A 299 -19.48 1.43 -8.93
C ARG A 299 -18.83 2.77 -8.63
N LYS A 300 -17.80 3.15 -9.41
CA LYS A 300 -17.10 4.43 -9.24
C LYS A 300 -18.04 5.64 -9.37
N GLU A 301 -18.94 5.61 -10.35
CA GLU A 301 -19.91 6.66 -10.59
C GLU A 301 -20.84 6.84 -9.36
N ALA A 302 -21.24 5.74 -8.76
CA ALA A 302 -22.08 5.74 -7.57
C ALA A 302 -21.34 6.29 -6.33
N VAL A 303 -20.05 6.00 -6.19
CA VAL A 303 -19.21 6.59 -5.14
C VAL A 303 -19.06 8.11 -5.37
N GLN A 304 -18.85 8.54 -6.62
CA GLN A 304 -18.77 9.94 -6.97
C GLN A 304 -20.08 10.69 -6.67
N SER A 305 -21.24 10.08 -6.90
CA SER A 305 -22.53 10.68 -6.56
C SER A 305 -22.70 10.90 -5.05
N LEU A 306 -22.20 9.97 -4.21
CA LEU A 306 -22.20 10.15 -2.75
C LEU A 306 -21.26 11.28 -2.31
N LEU A 307 -20.12 11.46 -2.96
CA LEU A 307 -19.21 12.58 -2.67
C LEU A 307 -19.84 13.96 -2.90
N GLN A 308 -20.77 14.05 -3.85
CA GLN A 308 -21.46 15.30 -4.16
C GLN A 308 -22.53 15.68 -3.13
N GLN A 309 -22.86 14.77 -2.21
CA GLN A 309 -23.79 15.08 -1.13
C GLN A 309 -23.19 16.13 -0.18
N PRO A 310 -23.99 17.05 0.36
CA PRO A 310 -23.49 18.05 1.31
C PRO A 310 -22.94 17.40 2.59
N GLU A 311 -23.59 16.35 3.06
CA GLU A 311 -23.20 15.61 4.27
C GLU A 311 -23.48 14.12 4.09
N LEU A 312 -22.66 13.28 4.74
CA LEU A 312 -22.89 11.85 4.90
C LEU A 312 -23.12 11.57 6.39
N PRO A 313 -24.39 11.58 6.86
CA PRO A 313 -24.71 11.41 8.28
C PRO A 313 -24.29 10.04 8.83
N VAL A 314 -23.98 9.09 7.96
CA VAL A 314 -23.55 7.72 8.32
C VAL A 314 -22.29 7.37 7.53
N PRO A 315 -21.26 6.79 8.17
CA PRO A 315 -20.02 6.39 7.48
C PRO A 315 -20.28 5.42 6.34
N VAL A 316 -19.53 5.57 5.25
CA VAL A 316 -19.62 4.76 4.04
C VAL A 316 -18.30 4.06 3.78
N LEU A 317 -18.27 2.75 3.66
CA LEU A 317 -17.17 1.98 3.12
C LEU A 317 -17.45 1.65 1.64
N ALA A 318 -17.06 2.53 0.73
CA ALA A 318 -17.17 2.30 -0.70
C ALA A 318 -16.30 1.12 -1.14
N LEU A 319 -16.82 0.26 -2.01
CA LEU A 319 -16.11 -0.94 -2.49
C LEU A 319 -15.36 -0.68 -3.81
N ASN A 320 -14.86 0.52 -3.98
CA ASN A 320 -14.01 0.94 -5.10
C ASN A 320 -13.15 2.13 -4.71
N HIS A 321 -12.06 2.34 -5.44
CA HIS A 321 -11.23 3.52 -5.31
C HIS A 321 -11.59 4.56 -6.39
N ILE A 322 -11.78 5.79 -5.96
CA ILE A 322 -11.90 6.97 -6.81
C ILE A 322 -10.86 8.00 -6.40
N ASP A 323 -10.44 8.84 -7.33
CA ASP A 323 -9.53 9.93 -7.03
C ASP A 323 -10.30 11.07 -6.34
N VAL A 324 -9.93 11.35 -5.08
CA VAL A 324 -10.61 12.34 -4.21
C VAL A 324 -9.74 13.57 -3.95
N GLN A 325 -8.73 13.86 -4.78
CA GLN A 325 -7.75 14.93 -4.53
C GLN A 325 -8.37 16.31 -4.24
N GLU A 326 -9.63 16.55 -4.64
CA GLU A 326 -10.30 17.84 -4.43
C GLU A 326 -11.44 17.82 -3.40
N GLN A 327 -11.89 16.64 -2.92
CA GLN A 327 -13.08 16.53 -2.06
C GLN A 327 -12.92 15.47 -0.96
N PHE A 328 -12.02 15.71 -0.02
CA PHE A 328 -11.91 14.84 1.15
C PHE A 328 -13.19 14.82 1.98
N ARG A 329 -13.68 13.65 2.34
CA ARG A 329 -14.86 13.41 3.21
C ARG A 329 -14.48 12.46 4.34
N PRO A 330 -14.49 12.90 5.59
CA PRO A 330 -14.08 12.06 6.73
C PRO A 330 -14.98 10.84 6.97
N GLU A 331 -16.20 10.84 6.42
CA GLU A 331 -17.16 9.73 6.55
C GLU A 331 -17.10 8.75 5.37
N LEU A 332 -16.26 8.99 4.35
CA LEU A 332 -16.14 8.12 3.18
C LEU A 332 -14.81 7.39 3.18
N TYR A 333 -14.86 6.12 3.50
CA TYR A 333 -13.76 5.17 3.39
C TYR A 333 -13.84 4.43 2.05
N GLN A 334 -12.69 4.03 1.50
CA GLN A 334 -12.64 3.36 0.22
C GLN A 334 -11.85 2.06 0.34
N PHE A 335 -12.42 0.96 -0.10
CA PHE A 335 -11.77 -0.35 -0.11
C PHE A 335 -12.07 -1.07 -1.43
N GLY A 336 -11.05 -1.38 -2.22
CA GLY A 336 -11.20 -2.00 -3.53
C GLY A 336 -10.08 -2.98 -3.85
N LEU A 337 -10.27 -3.72 -4.95
CA LEU A 337 -9.26 -4.61 -5.51
C LEU A 337 -8.60 -3.93 -6.71
N ALA A 338 -7.97 -2.76 -6.48
CA ALA A 338 -7.35 -2.01 -7.55
C ALA A 338 -6.10 -2.72 -8.09
N PRO A 339 -6.03 -3.03 -9.40
CA PRO A 339 -4.83 -3.61 -10.02
C PRO A 339 -3.60 -2.70 -9.90
N GLU A 340 -3.83 -1.41 -9.81
CA GLU A 340 -2.80 -0.37 -9.64
C GLU A 340 -2.04 -0.54 -8.31
N ASP A 341 -2.72 -0.97 -7.23
CA ASP A 341 -2.09 -1.24 -5.93
C ASP A 341 -1.16 -2.45 -6.01
N GLU A 342 -1.57 -3.49 -6.75
CA GLU A 342 -0.72 -4.66 -6.98
C GLU A 342 0.55 -4.30 -7.75
N ALA A 343 0.46 -3.37 -8.71
CA ALA A 343 1.61 -2.89 -9.45
C ALA A 343 2.59 -2.10 -8.56
N ARG A 344 2.07 -1.29 -7.64
CA ARG A 344 2.88 -0.60 -6.62
C ARG A 344 3.57 -1.60 -5.68
N GLU A 345 2.85 -2.64 -5.28
CA GLU A 345 3.39 -3.74 -4.47
C GLU A 345 4.57 -4.43 -5.17
N VAL A 346 4.47 -4.70 -6.48
CA VAL A 346 5.58 -5.26 -7.26
C VAL A 346 6.79 -4.33 -7.27
N ALA A 347 6.58 -3.02 -7.40
CA ALA A 347 7.68 -2.04 -7.35
C ALA A 347 8.37 -2.03 -5.97
N HIS A 348 7.59 -2.06 -4.88
CA HIS A 348 8.11 -2.13 -3.52
C HIS A 348 8.92 -3.41 -3.28
N ARG A 349 8.39 -4.56 -3.67
CA ARG A 349 9.07 -5.85 -3.53
C ARG A 349 10.40 -5.88 -4.28
N ALA A 350 10.40 -5.44 -5.53
CA ALA A 350 11.62 -5.40 -6.34
C ALA A 350 12.68 -4.47 -5.70
N TRP A 351 12.26 -3.34 -5.15
CA TRP A 351 13.15 -2.42 -4.45
C TRP A 351 13.74 -3.02 -3.17
N GLN A 352 12.93 -3.69 -2.37
CA GLN A 352 13.37 -4.39 -1.15
C GLN A 352 14.39 -5.50 -1.45
N GLU A 353 14.28 -6.15 -2.61
CA GLU A 353 15.24 -7.16 -3.08
C GLU A 353 16.54 -6.53 -3.64
N GLY A 354 16.65 -5.21 -3.65
CA GLY A 354 17.85 -4.48 -4.08
C GLY A 354 17.93 -4.27 -5.60
N HIS A 355 16.84 -4.50 -6.33
CA HIS A 355 16.78 -4.20 -7.76
C HIS A 355 16.71 -2.69 -7.98
N THR A 356 17.32 -2.22 -9.06
CA THR A 356 17.35 -0.80 -9.43
C THR A 356 16.97 -0.53 -10.88
N ARG A 357 17.02 -1.55 -11.75
CA ARG A 357 16.85 -1.42 -13.21
C ARG A 357 15.82 -2.41 -13.72
N ALA A 358 14.66 -1.89 -14.10
CA ALA A 358 13.53 -2.67 -14.60
C ALA A 358 13.38 -2.55 -16.11
N ILE A 359 12.86 -3.61 -16.74
CA ILE A 359 12.21 -3.55 -18.04
C ILE A 359 10.75 -3.99 -17.89
N VAL A 360 9.86 -3.44 -18.71
CA VAL A 360 8.42 -3.53 -18.55
C VAL A 360 7.77 -4.15 -19.78
N LEU A 361 7.00 -5.22 -19.60
CA LEU A 361 6.23 -5.90 -20.66
C LEU A 361 4.77 -5.99 -20.26
N THR A 362 3.91 -5.25 -20.96
CA THR A 362 2.50 -5.10 -20.60
C THR A 362 1.58 -5.23 -21.83
N PRO A 363 0.31 -5.60 -21.63
CA PRO A 363 -0.64 -5.69 -22.73
C PRO A 363 -1.04 -4.29 -23.23
N GLU A 364 -1.41 -4.20 -24.48
CA GLU A 364 -2.10 -3.04 -25.05
C GLU A 364 -3.48 -2.84 -24.42
N GLY A 365 -3.94 -1.58 -24.35
CA GLY A 365 -5.26 -1.16 -23.90
C GLY A 365 -5.27 -0.54 -22.52
N ASP A 366 -6.42 0.07 -22.15
CA ASP A 366 -6.60 0.93 -20.96
C ASP A 366 -6.17 0.26 -19.66
N TRP A 367 -6.43 -1.03 -19.48
CA TRP A 367 -6.00 -1.77 -18.30
C TRP A 367 -4.48 -1.86 -18.22
N GLY A 368 -3.83 -2.21 -19.34
CA GLY A 368 -2.38 -2.25 -19.45
C GLY A 368 -1.75 -0.90 -19.12
N ASP A 369 -2.29 0.17 -19.69
CA ASP A 369 -1.77 1.52 -19.52
C ASP A 369 -1.85 2.02 -18.08
N ARG A 370 -3.00 1.88 -17.42
CA ARG A 370 -3.18 2.31 -16.02
C ARG A 370 -2.26 1.57 -15.05
N VAL A 371 -2.21 0.23 -15.16
CA VAL A 371 -1.39 -0.59 -14.26
C VAL A 371 0.10 -0.36 -14.50
N THR A 372 0.50 -0.16 -15.76
CA THR A 372 1.88 0.20 -16.12
C THR A 372 2.29 1.55 -15.55
N THR A 373 1.41 2.55 -15.68
CA THR A 373 1.67 3.89 -15.10
C THR A 373 1.87 3.79 -13.59
N ALA A 374 0.98 3.09 -12.89
CA ALA A 374 1.10 2.92 -11.43
C ALA A 374 2.41 2.22 -11.01
N PHE A 375 2.87 1.22 -11.78
CA PHE A 375 4.16 0.59 -11.54
C PHE A 375 5.32 1.56 -11.76
N ILE A 376 5.33 2.25 -12.90
CA ILE A 376 6.42 3.16 -13.29
C ILE A 376 6.54 4.32 -12.30
N ASP A 377 5.42 4.95 -11.96
CA ASP A 377 5.41 6.08 -11.03
C ASP A 377 5.97 5.67 -9.67
N GLN A 378 5.52 4.53 -9.13
CA GLN A 378 6.02 4.02 -7.86
C GLN A 378 7.51 3.63 -7.95
N TRP A 379 7.92 2.98 -9.04
CA TRP A 379 9.31 2.57 -9.24
C TRP A 379 10.27 3.75 -9.30
N LEU A 380 9.89 4.81 -10.01
CA LEU A 380 10.67 6.05 -10.11
C LEU A 380 10.73 6.81 -8.77
N GLN A 381 9.62 6.83 -8.01
CA GLN A 381 9.58 7.42 -6.66
C GLN A 381 10.53 6.72 -5.69
N LEU A 382 10.67 5.40 -5.78
CA LEU A 382 11.63 4.63 -5.00
C LEU A 382 13.09 4.88 -5.41
N GLY A 383 13.34 5.47 -6.58
CA GLY A 383 14.68 5.73 -7.12
C GLY A 383 15.14 4.71 -8.17
N GLY A 384 14.24 3.88 -8.66
CA GLY A 384 14.51 2.89 -9.70
C GLY A 384 14.57 3.50 -11.11
N TYR A 385 15.09 2.73 -12.06
CA TYR A 385 15.22 3.12 -13.47
C TYR A 385 14.44 2.18 -14.37
N ILE A 386 13.67 2.73 -15.32
CA ILE A 386 13.07 1.98 -16.42
C ILE A 386 14.00 2.04 -17.62
N LEU A 387 14.52 0.89 -18.02
CA LEU A 387 15.46 0.79 -19.13
C LEU A 387 14.79 0.61 -20.50
N GLU A 388 13.63 -0.05 -20.50
CA GLU A 388 12.85 -0.32 -21.71
C GLU A 388 11.42 -0.68 -21.33
N GLN A 389 10.45 -0.24 -22.14
CA GLN A 389 9.05 -0.61 -22.01
C GLN A 389 8.55 -1.08 -23.37
N GLN A 390 7.90 -2.23 -23.38
CA GLN A 390 7.25 -2.76 -24.58
C GLN A 390 5.80 -3.18 -24.27
N ARG A 391 4.94 -3.02 -25.27
CA ARG A 391 3.56 -3.48 -25.23
C ARG A 391 3.40 -4.68 -26.14
N TYR A 392 2.53 -5.61 -25.76
CA TYR A 392 2.17 -6.75 -26.57
C TYR A 392 0.67 -6.77 -26.84
N ASN A 393 0.27 -7.25 -28.01
CA ASN A 393 -1.12 -7.50 -28.34
C ASN A 393 -1.61 -8.77 -27.62
N PRO A 394 -2.57 -8.68 -26.66
CA PRO A 394 -3.03 -9.85 -25.90
C PRO A 394 -3.81 -10.89 -26.73
N ALA A 395 -4.23 -10.56 -27.96
CA ALA A 395 -4.92 -11.47 -28.86
C ALA A 395 -3.97 -12.34 -29.68
N GLU A 396 -2.68 -12.01 -29.73
CA GLU A 396 -1.67 -12.76 -30.47
C GLU A 396 -1.03 -13.86 -29.61
N ALA A 397 -0.60 -14.94 -30.21
CA ALA A 397 0.11 -16.01 -29.53
C ALA A 397 1.65 -15.81 -29.58
N ASP A 398 2.14 -15.09 -30.58
CA ASP A 398 3.57 -14.78 -30.72
C ASP A 398 3.88 -13.38 -30.20
N HIS A 399 4.51 -13.34 -29.05
CA HIS A 399 4.99 -12.10 -28.42
C HIS A 399 6.50 -11.85 -28.69
N GLY A 400 7.11 -12.63 -29.56
CA GLY A 400 8.52 -12.56 -29.92
C GLY A 400 9.00 -11.18 -30.35
N PRO A 401 8.26 -10.43 -31.19
CA PRO A 401 8.64 -9.06 -31.56
C PRO A 401 8.81 -8.13 -30.36
N ALA A 402 7.81 -8.09 -29.46
CA ALA A 402 7.87 -7.26 -28.25
C ALA A 402 9.00 -7.70 -27.31
N ILE A 403 9.19 -9.01 -27.11
CA ILE A 403 10.27 -9.56 -26.29
C ILE A 403 11.65 -9.26 -26.90
N SER A 404 11.80 -9.37 -28.22
CA SER A 404 13.05 -9.07 -28.92
C SER A 404 13.46 -7.61 -28.76
N ALA A 405 12.49 -6.70 -28.90
CA ALA A 405 12.70 -5.27 -28.67
C ALA A 405 13.05 -4.98 -27.21
N LEU A 406 12.29 -5.53 -26.26
CA LEU A 406 12.51 -5.39 -24.82
C LEU A 406 13.92 -5.80 -24.39
N LEU A 407 14.42 -6.91 -24.94
CA LEU A 407 15.74 -7.47 -24.66
C LEU A 407 16.87 -6.87 -25.54
N ASN A 408 16.55 -5.91 -26.40
CA ASN A 408 17.49 -5.23 -27.31
C ASN A 408 18.18 -6.19 -28.31
N LEU A 409 17.52 -7.30 -28.64
CA LEU A 409 18.03 -8.31 -29.57
C LEU A 409 18.02 -7.80 -31.02
N ASP A 410 17.05 -6.95 -31.38
CA ASP A 410 16.94 -6.37 -32.71
C ASP A 410 18.08 -5.42 -33.01
N SER A 411 18.49 -4.59 -32.04
CA SER A 411 19.70 -3.76 -32.15
C SER A 411 20.97 -4.60 -32.27
N SER A 412 21.02 -5.76 -31.61
CA SER A 412 22.14 -6.70 -31.74
C SER A 412 22.20 -7.27 -33.17
N LYS A 413 21.06 -7.67 -33.77
CA LYS A 413 20.97 -8.12 -35.16
C LYS A 413 21.32 -7.00 -36.16
N GLN A 414 20.85 -5.77 -35.93
CA GLN A 414 21.18 -4.60 -36.76
C GLN A 414 22.68 -4.28 -36.72
N ARG A 415 23.31 -4.34 -35.55
CA ARG A 415 24.77 -4.19 -35.44
C ARG A 415 25.52 -5.22 -36.24
N LYS A 416 25.11 -6.50 -36.21
CA LYS A 416 25.69 -7.53 -37.08
C LYS A 416 25.57 -7.16 -38.54
N THR A 417 24.39 -6.82 -39.02
CA THR A 417 24.12 -6.49 -40.43
C THR A 417 25.01 -5.32 -40.88
N ARG A 418 25.15 -4.30 -39.99
CA ARG A 418 26.04 -3.16 -40.26
C ARG A 418 27.52 -3.59 -40.36
N LEU A 419 27.98 -4.45 -39.42
CA LEU A 419 29.35 -4.96 -39.43
C LEU A 419 29.66 -5.83 -40.65
N VAL A 420 28.76 -6.76 -41.02
CA VAL A 420 28.89 -7.58 -42.24
C VAL A 420 29.01 -6.70 -43.48
N ARG A 421 28.20 -5.63 -43.58
CA ARG A 421 28.25 -4.68 -44.69
C ARG A 421 29.58 -3.91 -44.74
N LEU A 422 30.12 -3.53 -43.57
CA LEU A 422 31.38 -2.78 -43.48
C LEU A 422 32.60 -3.66 -43.76
N LEU A 423 32.57 -4.91 -43.32
CA LEU A 423 33.72 -5.82 -43.45
C LEU A 423 33.70 -6.64 -44.75
N GLY A 424 32.59 -6.67 -45.47
CA GLY A 424 32.42 -7.48 -46.67
C GLY A 424 32.50 -9.00 -46.48
N GLN A 425 32.45 -9.46 -45.23
CA GLN A 425 32.58 -10.88 -44.85
C GLN A 425 31.43 -11.33 -43.96
N GLY A 426 31.03 -12.60 -44.10
CA GLY A 426 30.09 -13.23 -43.20
C GLY A 426 30.69 -13.37 -41.80
N LEU A 427 29.92 -12.94 -40.77
CA LEU A 427 30.32 -13.05 -39.37
C LEU A 427 29.50 -14.15 -38.69
N GLU A 428 30.18 -15.04 -37.98
CA GLU A 428 29.47 -15.84 -36.96
C GLU A 428 28.91 -14.92 -35.90
N PHE A 429 27.63 -15.08 -35.60
CA PHE A 429 26.91 -14.16 -34.74
C PHE A 429 25.88 -14.87 -33.89
N GLU A 430 25.97 -14.61 -32.63
CA GLU A 430 24.97 -15.00 -31.66
C GLU A 430 24.32 -13.73 -31.07
N PRO A 431 23.00 -13.55 -31.19
CA PRO A 431 22.34 -12.40 -30.58
C PRO A 431 22.52 -12.41 -29.06
N ARG A 432 23.01 -11.32 -28.52
CA ARG A 432 23.15 -11.16 -27.08
C ARG A 432 22.09 -10.20 -26.59
N ARG A 433 21.32 -10.64 -25.58
CA ARG A 433 20.42 -9.76 -24.87
C ARG A 433 21.17 -8.70 -24.07
N ARG A 434 20.50 -7.63 -23.70
CA ARG A 434 21.02 -6.66 -22.74
C ARG A 434 21.34 -7.36 -21.41
N GLN A 435 22.38 -6.89 -20.72
CA GLN A 435 22.89 -7.46 -19.47
C GLN A 435 22.67 -6.54 -18.27
N ASP A 436 22.19 -5.33 -18.49
CA ASP A 436 22.02 -4.25 -17.53
C ASP A 436 20.66 -4.27 -16.82
N VAL A 437 19.91 -5.37 -16.92
CA VAL A 437 18.56 -5.56 -16.38
C VAL A 437 18.61 -6.39 -15.11
N ASP A 438 17.94 -5.92 -14.06
CA ASP A 438 17.81 -6.66 -12.82
C ASP A 438 16.56 -7.56 -12.83
N PHE A 439 15.41 -7.09 -13.34
CA PHE A 439 14.19 -7.88 -13.46
C PHE A 439 13.27 -7.38 -14.59
N ILE A 440 12.24 -8.19 -14.88
CA ILE A 440 11.15 -7.89 -15.82
C ILE A 440 9.86 -7.73 -15.03
N PHE A 441 9.21 -6.56 -15.10
CA PHE A 441 7.82 -6.43 -14.72
C PHE A 441 6.94 -6.93 -15.84
N LEU A 442 6.17 -8.00 -15.60
CA LEU A 442 5.25 -8.60 -16.54
C LEU A 442 3.81 -8.39 -16.07
N LEU A 443 3.01 -7.64 -16.83
CA LEU A 443 1.57 -7.62 -16.63
C LEU A 443 0.91 -8.53 -17.66
N ALA A 444 0.25 -9.58 -17.20
CA ALA A 444 -0.38 -10.57 -18.09
C ALA A 444 -1.57 -11.26 -17.40
N ARG A 445 -2.46 -11.82 -18.20
CA ARG A 445 -3.44 -12.82 -17.74
C ARG A 445 -2.84 -14.23 -17.89
N PRO A 446 -3.46 -15.28 -17.30
CA PRO A 446 -2.89 -16.63 -17.32
C PRO A 446 -2.54 -17.14 -18.72
N GLU A 447 -3.42 -16.86 -19.70
CA GLU A 447 -3.24 -17.31 -21.08
C GLU A 447 -1.97 -16.72 -21.71
N GLN A 448 -1.74 -15.41 -21.52
CA GLN A 448 -0.57 -14.72 -22.05
C GLN A 448 0.70 -15.07 -21.26
N ALA A 449 0.61 -15.18 -19.93
CA ALA A 449 1.76 -15.54 -19.10
C ALA A 449 2.34 -16.91 -19.46
N ARG A 450 1.47 -17.89 -19.73
CA ARG A 450 1.84 -19.24 -20.23
C ARG A 450 2.55 -19.21 -21.59
N LEU A 451 2.27 -18.23 -22.43
CA LEU A 451 2.94 -18.05 -23.73
C LEU A 451 4.23 -17.22 -23.61
N ILE A 452 4.19 -16.13 -22.84
CA ILE A 452 5.30 -15.18 -22.71
C ILE A 452 6.48 -15.81 -21.96
N ARG A 453 6.24 -16.53 -20.86
CA ARG A 453 7.34 -17.07 -20.03
C ARG A 453 8.25 -18.05 -20.79
N PRO A 454 7.77 -19.02 -21.58
CA PRO A 454 8.61 -19.85 -22.45
C PRO A 454 9.32 -19.04 -23.54
N GLN A 455 8.66 -18.03 -24.14
CA GLN A 455 9.30 -17.16 -25.13
C GLN A 455 10.45 -16.35 -24.52
N LEU A 456 10.30 -15.81 -23.31
CA LEU A 456 11.40 -15.16 -22.59
C LEU A 456 12.60 -16.11 -22.39
N ARG A 457 12.35 -17.39 -22.09
CA ARG A 457 13.43 -18.40 -21.99
C ARG A 457 14.08 -18.66 -23.35
N PHE A 458 13.29 -18.76 -24.42
CA PHE A 458 13.78 -18.93 -25.78
C PHE A 458 14.70 -17.76 -26.18
N TYR A 459 14.35 -16.53 -25.80
CA TYR A 459 15.15 -15.33 -26.03
C TYR A 459 16.26 -15.11 -24.97
N ARG A 460 16.65 -16.18 -24.24
CA ARG A 460 17.77 -16.21 -23.28
C ARG A 460 17.60 -15.29 -22.06
N ALA A 461 16.37 -14.99 -21.69
CA ALA A 461 16.05 -14.27 -20.46
C ALA A 461 15.68 -15.18 -19.29
N SER A 462 16.06 -16.46 -19.31
CA SER A 462 15.73 -17.44 -18.26
C SER A 462 16.29 -17.08 -16.89
N SER A 463 17.44 -16.39 -16.85
CA SER A 463 18.09 -15.96 -15.61
C SER A 463 17.62 -14.60 -15.09
N VAL A 464 16.75 -13.89 -15.81
CA VAL A 464 16.20 -12.61 -15.36
C VAL A 464 14.94 -12.91 -14.56
N PRO A 465 14.84 -12.45 -13.31
CA PRO A 465 13.61 -12.55 -12.51
C PRO A 465 12.42 -11.94 -13.26
N VAL A 466 11.26 -12.55 -13.14
CA VAL A 466 10.01 -12.04 -13.71
C VAL A 466 9.03 -11.87 -12.57
N LEU A 467 8.68 -10.62 -12.27
CA LEU A 467 7.73 -10.25 -11.23
C LEU A 467 6.41 -9.80 -11.86
N SER A 468 5.30 -10.18 -11.26
CA SER A 468 3.98 -9.92 -11.81
C SER A 468 2.93 -9.66 -10.72
N THR A 469 1.75 -9.22 -11.14
CA THR A 469 0.57 -9.06 -10.29
C THR A 469 -0.23 -10.36 -10.20
N SER A 470 -1.25 -10.42 -9.33
CA SER A 470 -2.16 -11.56 -9.16
C SER A 470 -2.85 -12.01 -10.45
N HIS A 471 -2.91 -11.14 -11.44
CA HIS A 471 -3.63 -11.38 -12.70
C HIS A 471 -3.06 -12.54 -13.53
N VAL A 472 -1.81 -12.95 -13.28
CA VAL A 472 -1.21 -14.15 -13.93
C VAL A 472 -1.78 -15.46 -13.41
N PHE A 473 -2.42 -15.45 -12.24
CA PHE A 473 -2.98 -16.64 -11.63
C PHE A 473 -4.51 -16.68 -11.76
N SER A 474 -5.03 -17.77 -12.33
CA SER A 474 -6.47 -17.95 -12.53
C SER A 474 -7.26 -18.23 -11.25
N GLY A 475 -6.57 -18.46 -10.12
CA GLY A 475 -7.18 -18.92 -8.88
C GLY A 475 -7.41 -20.43 -8.80
N ARG A 476 -7.09 -21.15 -9.86
CA ARG A 476 -7.13 -22.63 -9.89
C ARG A 476 -5.77 -23.16 -10.33
N ILE A 477 -5.28 -24.13 -9.60
CA ILE A 477 -4.04 -24.82 -9.94
C ILE A 477 -4.31 -25.73 -11.14
N ASP A 478 -3.59 -25.50 -12.24
CA ASP A 478 -3.57 -26.35 -13.44
C ASP A 478 -2.11 -26.72 -13.75
N THR A 479 -1.60 -27.72 -13.04
CA THR A 479 -0.19 -28.09 -13.12
C THR A 479 0.26 -28.40 -14.55
N GLY A 480 -0.64 -28.89 -15.41
CA GLY A 480 -0.34 -29.19 -16.80
C GLY A 480 -0.08 -27.96 -17.65
N ARG A 481 -0.83 -26.87 -17.43
CA ARG A 481 -0.68 -25.62 -18.18
C ARG A 481 0.25 -24.64 -17.47
N ASP A 482 0.20 -24.59 -16.14
CA ASP A 482 0.96 -23.61 -15.34
C ASP A 482 2.44 -23.97 -15.25
N ILE A 483 2.85 -25.17 -15.68
CA ILE A 483 4.26 -25.57 -15.79
C ILE A 483 5.07 -24.59 -16.65
N ASP A 484 4.44 -23.98 -17.64
CA ASP A 484 5.07 -23.00 -18.52
C ASP A 484 5.45 -21.70 -17.79
N MET A 485 4.77 -21.40 -16.69
CA MET A 485 5.02 -20.22 -15.87
C MET A 485 6.10 -20.42 -14.79
N ASN A 486 6.69 -21.61 -14.69
CA ASN A 486 7.72 -21.90 -13.66
C ASN A 486 8.77 -20.79 -13.53
N GLY A 487 9.07 -20.39 -12.29
CA GLY A 487 10.01 -19.33 -11.96
C GLY A 487 9.48 -17.91 -12.17
N LEU A 488 8.19 -17.73 -12.49
CA LEU A 488 7.51 -16.45 -12.43
C LEU A 488 7.04 -16.22 -11.00
N GLU A 489 7.32 -15.04 -10.46
CA GLU A 489 6.90 -14.60 -9.13
C GLU A 489 5.76 -13.59 -9.25
N PHE A 490 4.78 -13.68 -8.35
CA PHE A 490 3.63 -12.78 -8.36
C PHE A 490 3.08 -12.58 -6.95
N CYS A 491 2.42 -11.45 -6.75
CA CYS A 491 1.68 -11.18 -5.52
C CYS A 491 0.21 -11.58 -5.69
N ASP A 492 -0.40 -12.11 -4.63
CA ASP A 492 -1.85 -12.33 -4.57
C ASP A 492 -2.31 -12.25 -3.10
N MET A 493 -3.61 -12.21 -2.90
CA MET A 493 -4.20 -12.21 -1.57
C MET A 493 -4.01 -13.58 -0.87
N PRO A 494 -3.87 -13.59 0.46
CA PRO A 494 -3.73 -14.83 1.25
C PRO A 494 -4.84 -15.86 0.97
N TRP A 495 -6.07 -15.39 0.72
CA TRP A 495 -7.21 -16.22 0.34
C TRP A 495 -6.94 -17.09 -0.88
N MET A 496 -6.16 -16.62 -1.83
CA MET A 496 -5.85 -17.35 -3.07
C MET A 496 -4.69 -18.33 -2.92
N LEU A 497 -3.70 -17.99 -2.09
CA LEU A 497 -2.48 -18.76 -1.91
C LEU A 497 -2.61 -19.85 -0.84
N ALA A 498 -3.72 -19.91 -0.11
CA ALA A 498 -4.05 -20.93 0.89
C ALA A 498 -2.98 -21.12 1.98
N SER A 499 -2.24 -20.06 2.30
CA SER A 499 -1.11 -20.12 3.24
C SER A 499 -1.53 -20.17 4.71
N ASP A 500 -2.77 -19.77 5.04
CA ASP A 500 -3.27 -19.71 6.41
C ASP A 500 -4.41 -20.70 6.67
N SER A 501 -4.25 -21.51 7.72
CA SER A 501 -5.27 -22.47 8.14
C SER A 501 -6.48 -21.83 8.79
N SER A 502 -6.39 -20.61 9.30
CA SER A 502 -7.45 -19.92 10.04
C SER A 502 -8.71 -19.67 9.22
N TRP A 503 -8.58 -19.54 7.88
CA TRP A 503 -9.70 -19.25 6.97
C TRP A 503 -10.14 -20.43 6.11
N GLN A 504 -9.50 -21.59 6.27
CA GLN A 504 -9.81 -22.77 5.46
C GLN A 504 -11.25 -23.20 5.60
N HIS A 505 -11.84 -23.11 6.79
CA HIS A 505 -13.24 -23.46 7.06
C HIS A 505 -14.21 -22.57 6.27
N LEU A 506 -13.95 -21.24 6.20
CA LEU A 506 -14.76 -20.31 5.40
C LEU A 506 -14.63 -20.60 3.91
N LYS A 507 -13.41 -20.83 3.44
CA LYS A 507 -13.14 -21.17 2.04
C LYS A 507 -13.84 -22.47 1.65
N GLN A 508 -13.76 -23.48 2.49
CA GLN A 508 -14.44 -24.76 2.27
C GLN A 508 -15.97 -24.61 2.28
N ALA A 509 -16.52 -23.77 3.14
CA ALA A 509 -17.96 -23.49 3.17
C ALA A 509 -18.43 -22.83 1.87
N ILE A 510 -17.69 -21.84 1.36
CA ILE A 510 -17.97 -21.14 0.10
C ILE A 510 -17.85 -22.10 -1.08
N ASP A 511 -16.74 -22.85 -1.17
CA ASP A 511 -16.49 -23.79 -2.26
C ASP A 511 -17.51 -24.93 -2.30
N THR A 512 -17.98 -25.37 -1.14
CA THR A 512 -19.03 -26.40 -1.04
C THR A 512 -20.39 -25.87 -1.47
N ARG A 513 -20.71 -24.61 -1.08
CA ARG A 513 -22.02 -24.01 -1.37
C ARG A 513 -22.14 -23.52 -2.81
N TRP A 514 -21.04 -22.96 -3.36
CA TRP A 514 -20.98 -22.37 -4.72
C TRP A 514 -19.77 -22.84 -5.51
N PRO A 515 -19.66 -24.14 -5.87
CA PRO A 515 -18.42 -24.71 -6.41
C PRO A 515 -17.95 -24.08 -7.72
N ALA A 516 -18.86 -23.65 -8.58
CA ALA A 516 -18.51 -22.97 -9.85
C ALA A 516 -18.22 -21.48 -9.65
N GLN A 517 -18.99 -20.81 -8.82
CA GLN A 517 -18.90 -19.36 -8.57
C GLN A 517 -17.80 -19.04 -7.56
N GLY A 518 -17.62 -19.87 -6.52
CA GLY A 518 -16.56 -19.73 -5.52
C GLY A 518 -15.19 -19.57 -6.14
N ALA A 519 -14.85 -20.41 -7.11
CA ALA A 519 -13.59 -20.29 -7.82
C ALA A 519 -13.52 -19.11 -8.80
N ARG A 520 -14.64 -18.79 -9.48
CA ARG A 520 -14.66 -17.68 -10.46
C ARG A 520 -14.55 -16.32 -9.80
N TYR A 521 -15.18 -16.15 -8.64
CA TYR A 521 -15.26 -14.88 -7.90
C TYR A 521 -14.52 -14.93 -6.56
N ALA A 522 -13.56 -15.84 -6.41
CA ALA A 522 -12.85 -16.06 -5.14
C ALA A 522 -12.34 -14.78 -4.48
N ARG A 523 -11.74 -13.88 -5.28
CA ARG A 523 -11.24 -12.59 -4.79
C ARG A 523 -12.36 -11.65 -4.34
N LEU A 524 -13.56 -11.75 -4.93
CA LEU A 524 -14.72 -10.93 -4.55
C LEU A 524 -15.39 -11.46 -3.27
N TYR A 525 -15.41 -12.76 -3.05
CA TYR A 525 -15.81 -13.32 -1.74
C TYR A 525 -14.86 -12.80 -0.64
N ALA A 526 -13.55 -12.84 -0.89
CA ALA A 526 -12.56 -12.31 0.04
C ALA A 526 -12.75 -10.82 0.32
N LEU A 527 -13.03 -10.01 -0.71
CA LEU A 527 -13.37 -8.59 -0.53
C LEU A 527 -14.57 -8.40 0.39
N GLY A 528 -15.63 -9.19 0.19
CA GLY A 528 -16.82 -9.14 1.04
C GLY A 528 -16.53 -9.52 2.50
N ILE A 529 -15.73 -10.56 2.73
CA ILE A 529 -15.30 -10.98 4.06
C ILE A 529 -14.60 -9.85 4.79
N ASP A 530 -13.58 -9.26 4.16
CA ASP A 530 -12.81 -8.20 4.79
C ASP A 530 -13.59 -6.90 4.94
N ALA A 531 -14.39 -6.52 3.95
CA ALA A 531 -15.27 -5.35 4.05
C ALA A 531 -16.19 -5.43 5.26
N TRP A 532 -16.74 -6.61 5.54
CA TRP A 532 -17.53 -6.84 6.76
C TRP A 532 -16.68 -6.73 8.02
N ARG A 533 -15.54 -7.43 8.04
CA ARG A 533 -14.69 -7.55 9.22
C ARG A 533 -14.02 -6.24 9.64
N ILE A 534 -13.66 -5.37 8.68
CA ILE A 534 -13.01 -4.08 8.99
C ILE A 534 -14.03 -2.98 9.36
N THR A 535 -15.32 -3.18 9.08
CA THR A 535 -16.35 -2.17 9.31
C THR A 535 -16.36 -1.59 10.74
N PRO A 536 -16.20 -2.38 11.83
CA PRO A 536 -16.15 -1.84 13.19
C PRO A 536 -14.86 -1.02 13.49
N TYR A 537 -13.85 -1.10 12.64
CA TYR A 537 -12.52 -0.56 12.88
C TYR A 537 -12.17 0.65 11.98
N LEU A 538 -13.08 1.09 11.10
CA LEU A 538 -12.80 2.12 10.09
C LEU A 538 -12.28 3.43 10.70
N GLY A 539 -12.89 3.92 11.77
CA GLY A 539 -12.45 5.15 12.43
C GLY A 539 -11.04 5.04 13.01
N GLN A 540 -10.73 3.91 13.67
CA GLN A 540 -9.43 3.69 14.29
C GLN A 540 -8.33 3.41 13.25
N MET A 541 -8.68 2.80 12.11
CA MET A 541 -7.77 2.67 10.97
C MET A 541 -7.43 4.05 10.40
N ALA A 542 -8.39 4.97 10.32
CA ALA A 542 -8.18 6.35 9.86
C ALA A 542 -7.30 7.15 10.84
N ASP A 543 -7.45 6.94 12.14
CA ASP A 543 -6.63 7.60 13.16
C ASP A 543 -5.19 7.05 13.25
N GLY A 544 -4.89 5.97 12.53
CA GLY A 544 -3.57 5.34 12.48
C GLY A 544 -3.14 4.62 13.78
N MET A 545 -3.98 4.63 14.81
CA MET A 545 -3.70 3.95 16.09
C MET A 545 -3.97 2.45 16.04
N PHE A 546 -4.88 2.02 15.18
CA PHE A 546 -5.23 0.61 15.05
C PHE A 546 -4.16 -0.20 14.30
N GLY A 547 -3.35 0.48 13.48
CA GLY A 547 -2.33 -0.14 12.63
C GLY A 547 -2.93 -0.97 11.49
N ASN A 548 -2.30 -2.11 11.19
CA ASN A 548 -2.70 -2.96 10.08
C ASN A 548 -3.67 -4.06 10.52
N TYR A 549 -4.67 -4.30 9.69
CA TYR A 549 -5.61 -5.41 9.85
C TYR A 549 -5.19 -6.59 8.98
N HIS A 550 -4.97 -7.78 9.55
CA HIS A 550 -4.66 -8.99 8.78
C HIS A 550 -5.95 -9.62 8.25
N GLY A 551 -6.27 -9.26 7.02
CA GLY A 551 -7.45 -9.75 6.31
C GLY A 551 -7.15 -10.91 5.37
N VAL A 552 -8.21 -11.48 4.82
CA VAL A 552 -8.13 -12.55 3.81
C VAL A 552 -7.69 -11.98 2.45
N THR A 553 -7.85 -10.68 2.20
CA THR A 553 -7.40 -9.99 0.98
C THR A 553 -5.95 -9.48 1.07
N GLY A 554 -5.33 -9.52 2.23
CA GLY A 554 -4.00 -9.01 2.50
C GLY A 554 -3.89 -8.36 3.87
N THR A 555 -2.74 -7.79 4.16
CA THR A 555 -2.58 -6.91 5.32
C THR A 555 -3.10 -5.53 4.94
N LEU A 556 -4.18 -5.11 5.59
CA LEU A 556 -4.91 -3.88 5.27
C LEU A 556 -4.40 -2.73 6.12
N HIS A 557 -4.12 -1.61 5.48
CA HIS A 557 -3.81 -0.34 6.14
C HIS A 557 -4.57 0.79 5.46
N MET A 558 -4.86 1.85 6.21
CA MET A 558 -5.58 3.01 5.69
C MET A 558 -4.63 4.21 5.59
N ASP A 559 -4.65 4.89 4.44
CA ASP A 559 -3.89 6.11 4.25
C ASP A 559 -4.63 7.35 4.77
N SER A 560 -3.98 8.51 4.71
CA SER A 560 -4.57 9.79 5.09
C SER A 560 -5.74 10.25 4.19
N GLY A 561 -5.91 9.63 3.02
CA GLY A 561 -7.04 9.82 2.10
C GLY A 561 -8.21 8.87 2.39
N GLN A 562 -8.14 8.11 3.49
CA GLN A 562 -9.13 7.08 3.88
C GLN A 562 -9.29 5.97 2.82
N GLN A 563 -8.25 5.70 2.07
CA GLN A 563 -8.18 4.55 1.18
C GLN A 563 -7.53 3.37 1.89
N VAL A 564 -8.19 2.22 1.86
CA VAL A 564 -7.65 0.96 2.39
C VAL A 564 -6.80 0.31 1.32
N HIS A 565 -5.51 0.21 1.60
CA HIS A 565 -4.52 -0.47 0.79
C HIS A 565 -4.25 -1.88 1.32
N ARG A 566 -3.69 -2.73 0.48
CA ARG A 566 -3.43 -4.14 0.77
C ARG A 566 -1.96 -4.47 0.51
N ALA A 567 -1.23 -4.90 1.52
CA ALA A 567 0.03 -5.62 1.33
C ALA A 567 -0.28 -7.10 1.05
N LEU A 568 0.23 -7.62 -0.06
CA LEU A 568 -0.11 -8.93 -0.58
C LEU A 568 0.95 -9.98 -0.22
N GLN A 569 0.58 -11.25 -0.32
CA GLN A 569 1.53 -12.35 -0.21
C GLN A 569 2.18 -12.65 -1.56
N TRP A 570 3.42 -13.10 -1.53
CA TRP A 570 4.18 -13.47 -2.72
C TRP A 570 4.22 -14.98 -2.90
N ALA A 571 4.13 -15.39 -4.15
CA ALA A 571 4.27 -16.79 -4.53
C ALA A 571 5.08 -16.91 -5.82
N ARG A 572 5.73 -18.05 -5.97
CA ARG A 572 6.48 -18.42 -7.17
C ARG A 572 5.92 -19.69 -7.79
N PHE A 573 5.72 -19.69 -9.10
CA PHE A 573 5.36 -20.93 -9.78
C PHE A 573 6.53 -21.93 -9.74
N SER A 574 6.26 -23.09 -9.15
CA SER A 574 7.16 -24.24 -9.08
C SER A 574 6.39 -25.49 -9.49
N GLN A 575 6.85 -26.19 -10.51
CA GLN A 575 6.18 -27.38 -11.06
C GLN A 575 4.70 -27.14 -11.39
N GLY A 576 4.39 -25.94 -11.89
CA GLY A 576 3.03 -25.53 -12.24
C GLY A 576 2.12 -25.24 -11.05
N THR A 577 2.67 -25.10 -9.84
CA THR A 577 1.91 -24.76 -8.64
C THR A 577 2.48 -23.48 -8.03
N PRO A 578 1.64 -22.52 -7.59
CA PRO A 578 2.08 -21.40 -6.78
C PRO A 578 2.61 -21.89 -5.42
N VAL A 579 3.83 -21.50 -5.06
CA VAL A 579 4.45 -21.79 -3.76
C VAL A 579 4.81 -20.46 -3.13
N PRO A 580 4.30 -20.13 -1.92
CA PRO A 580 4.62 -18.91 -1.17
C PRO A 580 6.11 -18.77 -0.83
#